data_867fe16d1aaee311773d0802aa50dc68
#
_entry.id   867fe16d1aaee311773d0802aa50dc68
#
_cell.length_a   1.000
_cell.length_b   1.000
_cell.length_c   1.000
_cell.angle_alpha   90.00
_cell.angle_beta   90.00
_cell.angle_gamma   90.00
#
_symmetry.space_group_name_H-M   'P 1'
#
loop_
_entity.id
_entity.type
_entity.pdbx_description
1 polymer ?
#
loop_
_entity_poly.entity_id
_entity_poly.type
_entity_poly.pdbx_seq_one_letter_code
_entity_poly.pdbx_strand_id
1 'polypeptide(L)'
;DENGNWRCLNNPEIVISFDKVNDDYCDCPDGSDEPGTSACANGRFYCENVGFEPHYIRSFKVNDGVCDYDVCCDGTDELPGVCENKCMEMRKEYDERVRKHNEVVKEGLRIKENILAKSKEMRYTIQASINKYHEEIGRLQDGIAHWEEKKNEMDQTQELIINNFNIIENDVDAITSKLELSFTKLGSYIEKLQSLEGILKEMTEKYNHNFNDPAVKQAAQEYLNYAASFDDQSDDSYNTNLPTILNELNNEFVKTKEDISIIKAEILNLKFEKAADQTESAASESESHSMLSDFFEILGTICKELVDSFLGVQTRMIPSEDELTQQGHTSHALSNSEIDNMLKQLREKLKDVEKALEDAEEDINKNYGPDDILRSMTDCVITPIGDYNYKLCPTSLLEQVNSEGRGTKIGFFEELRYSEKSGNYQLVFKRGERCWNGPVREAIVDLECGKVSEIKLVTEPEKCMYQLKVISPIGCLETDLL
;
A
#
# COMPACT_ATOMS: atom_id res chain seq x y z
N ASP A 1 50.05 -68.83 -28.10
CA ASP A 1 49.56 -69.34 -29.39
C ASP A 1 49.71 -70.88 -29.43
N GLU A 2 49.21 -71.51 -30.46
CA GLU A 2 49.23 -72.94 -30.63
C GLU A 2 50.67 -73.52 -30.71
N ASN A 3 51.68 -72.67 -30.86
CA ASN A 3 53.07 -73.02 -30.94
C ASN A 3 53.83 -72.90 -29.60
N GLY A 4 53.13 -72.66 -28.48
CA GLY A 4 53.75 -72.48 -27.17
C GLY A 4 54.47 -71.15 -26.98
N ASN A 5 54.05 -70.11 -27.69
CA ASN A 5 54.60 -68.75 -27.56
C ASN A 5 53.58 -67.82 -26.93
N TRP A 6 54.07 -66.84 -26.14
CA TRP A 6 53.32 -65.73 -25.56
C TRP A 6 53.69 -64.46 -26.30
N ARG A 7 52.68 -63.54 -26.52
CA ARG A 7 52.91 -62.22 -27.06
C ARG A 7 52.64 -61.20 -25.97
N CYS A 8 53.58 -60.29 -25.75
CA CYS A 8 53.35 -59.16 -24.82
C CYS A 8 52.12 -58.39 -25.24
N LEU A 9 51.16 -58.13 -24.30
CA LEU A 9 49.80 -57.61 -24.61
C LEU A 9 49.79 -56.21 -25.26
N ASN A 10 50.60 -55.26 -24.75
CA ASN A 10 50.75 -53.93 -25.32
C ASN A 10 51.95 -53.83 -26.33
N ASN A 11 52.76 -54.87 -26.49
CA ASN A 11 53.85 -54.91 -27.42
C ASN A 11 53.84 -56.23 -28.20
N PRO A 12 52.84 -56.49 -29.05
CA PRO A 12 52.61 -57.81 -29.69
C PRO A 12 53.68 -58.22 -30.64
N GLU A 13 54.65 -57.36 -30.97
CA GLU A 13 55.85 -57.69 -31.76
C GLU A 13 56.89 -58.54 -30.97
N ILE A 14 56.81 -58.40 -29.65
CA ILE A 14 57.69 -59.16 -28.75
C ILE A 14 56.99 -60.48 -28.46
N VAL A 15 57.66 -61.56 -28.89
CA VAL A 15 57.22 -62.94 -28.73
C VAL A 15 58.21 -63.67 -27.87
N ILE A 16 57.78 -64.22 -26.78
CA ILE A 16 58.57 -65.00 -25.84
C ILE A 16 58.03 -66.42 -25.79
N SER A 17 58.85 -67.35 -25.31
CA SER A 17 58.37 -68.73 -25.05
C SER A 17 57.41 -68.74 -23.88
N PHE A 18 56.34 -69.57 -23.89
CA PHE A 18 55.31 -69.61 -22.86
C PHE A 18 55.84 -70.00 -21.47
N ASP A 19 57.00 -70.72 -21.41
CA ASP A 19 57.71 -71.05 -20.16
C ASP A 19 58.32 -69.85 -19.46
N LYS A 20 58.33 -68.68 -20.13
CA LYS A 20 58.76 -67.40 -19.58
C LYS A 20 57.59 -66.60 -18.99
N VAL A 21 56.38 -67.15 -18.92
CA VAL A 21 55.26 -66.57 -18.30
C VAL A 21 55.21 -67.01 -16.83
N ASN A 22 55.24 -66.00 -15.88
CA ASN A 22 55.38 -66.23 -14.45
C ASN A 22 56.64 -67.00 -14.04
N ASP A 23 57.81 -66.71 -14.65
CA ASP A 23 59.09 -67.32 -14.35
C ASP A 23 59.98 -66.46 -13.41
N ASP A 24 59.43 -65.44 -12.78
CA ASP A 24 60.09 -64.43 -11.92
C ASP A 24 61.10 -63.54 -12.68
N TYR A 25 60.98 -63.42 -14.00
CA TYR A 25 61.84 -62.55 -14.81
C TYR A 25 60.99 -61.72 -15.79
N CYS A 26 61.17 -60.39 -15.77
CA CYS A 26 60.36 -59.50 -16.60
C CYS A 26 60.91 -59.42 -18.03
N ASP A 27 60.34 -60.16 -18.95
CA ASP A 27 60.71 -60.22 -20.38
C ASP A 27 59.86 -59.27 -21.24
N CYS A 28 58.62 -58.99 -20.85
CA CYS A 28 57.74 -58.05 -21.54
C CYS A 28 57.79 -56.62 -20.93
N PRO A 29 58.01 -55.56 -21.74
CA PRO A 29 58.05 -54.18 -21.25
C PRO A 29 56.77 -53.70 -20.56
N ASP A 30 55.63 -54.32 -20.84
CA ASP A 30 54.35 -54.05 -20.27
C ASP A 30 54.00 -54.87 -19.02
N GLY A 31 54.92 -55.83 -18.67
CA GLY A 31 54.74 -56.71 -17.53
C GLY A 31 53.66 -57.76 -17.70
N SER A 32 53.24 -58.04 -18.94
CA SER A 32 52.15 -58.97 -19.23
C SER A 32 52.54 -60.42 -19.16
N ASP A 33 53.84 -60.73 -19.07
CA ASP A 33 54.42 -62.06 -18.85
C ASP A 33 54.40 -62.46 -17.37
N GLU A 34 54.36 -61.51 -16.46
CA GLU A 34 54.44 -61.72 -15.01
C GLU A 34 53.15 -61.27 -14.25
N PRO A 35 51.93 -61.75 -14.63
CA PRO A 35 50.72 -61.37 -13.94
C PRO A 35 50.65 -61.91 -12.51
N GLY A 36 51.25 -63.05 -12.22
CA GLY A 36 51.22 -63.76 -10.95
C GLY A 36 52.49 -63.67 -10.10
N THR A 37 53.47 -62.86 -10.50
CA THR A 37 54.75 -62.64 -9.77
C THR A 37 55.05 -61.15 -9.62
N SER A 38 55.97 -60.80 -8.74
CA SER A 38 56.39 -59.41 -8.52
C SER A 38 57.54 -58.94 -9.41
N ALA A 39 57.96 -59.78 -10.41
CA ALA A 39 59.13 -59.52 -11.23
C ALA A 39 58.99 -58.24 -12.09
N CYS A 40 57.82 -57.92 -12.58
CA CYS A 40 57.56 -56.72 -13.31
C CYS A 40 56.90 -55.64 -12.41
N ALA A 41 57.54 -54.47 -12.23
CA ALA A 41 57.03 -53.40 -11.39
C ALA A 41 55.68 -52.80 -11.87
N ASN A 42 55.36 -52.95 -13.17
CA ASN A 42 54.09 -52.49 -13.80
C ASN A 42 53.12 -53.66 -14.10
N GLY A 43 53.48 -54.91 -13.69
CA GLY A 43 52.65 -56.08 -13.85
C GLY A 43 51.28 -55.94 -13.19
N ARG A 44 50.23 -56.52 -13.80
CA ARG A 44 48.88 -56.56 -13.33
C ARG A 44 48.25 -57.92 -13.43
N PHE A 45 47.58 -58.34 -12.38
CA PHE A 45 46.83 -59.60 -12.35
C PHE A 45 45.33 -59.25 -12.55
N TYR A 46 44.65 -60.04 -13.34
CA TYR A 46 43.26 -59.91 -13.64
C TYR A 46 42.40 -60.80 -12.73
N CYS A 47 41.57 -60.13 -11.87
CA CYS A 47 40.57 -60.84 -11.08
C CYS A 47 39.29 -60.86 -11.88
N GLU A 48 38.74 -61.98 -12.21
CA GLU A 48 37.51 -62.13 -13.00
C GLU A 48 36.29 -61.72 -12.20
N ASN A 49 36.34 -61.90 -10.89
CA ASN A 49 35.29 -61.49 -9.92
C ASN A 49 33.88 -61.95 -10.35
N VAL A 50 33.77 -63.26 -10.73
CA VAL A 50 32.47 -63.74 -11.26
C VAL A 50 31.30 -63.42 -10.34
N GLY A 51 30.29 -62.65 -10.87
CA GLY A 51 29.13 -62.18 -10.12
C GLY A 51 29.30 -60.80 -9.54
N PHE A 52 30.47 -60.15 -9.71
CA PHE A 52 30.69 -58.73 -9.36
C PHE A 52 31.43 -58.04 -10.51
N GLU A 53 32.16 -56.97 -10.27
CA GLU A 53 32.93 -56.29 -11.33
C GLU A 53 34.38 -56.83 -11.46
N PRO A 54 34.81 -57.12 -12.65
CA PRO A 54 36.23 -57.58 -12.87
C PRO A 54 37.18 -56.39 -12.68
N HIS A 55 38.31 -56.64 -12.05
CA HIS A 55 39.30 -55.61 -11.77
C HIS A 55 40.74 -56.13 -11.99
N TYR A 56 41.68 -55.19 -12.12
CA TYR A 56 43.12 -55.52 -12.14
C TYR A 56 43.72 -55.09 -10.80
N ILE A 57 44.47 -56.04 -10.19
CA ILE A 57 45.35 -55.83 -9.06
C ILE A 57 46.79 -55.72 -9.49
N ARG A 58 47.66 -55.09 -8.74
CA ARG A 58 49.10 -55.06 -9.00
C ARG A 58 49.68 -56.47 -8.78
N SER A 59 50.51 -56.94 -9.69
CA SER A 59 51.06 -58.31 -9.65
C SER A 59 51.85 -58.58 -8.38
N PHE A 60 52.51 -57.58 -7.77
CA PHE A 60 53.27 -57.79 -6.51
C PHE A 60 52.34 -58.07 -5.28
N LYS A 61 51.02 -57.92 -5.42
CA LYS A 61 50.02 -58.27 -4.40
C LYS A 61 49.50 -59.70 -4.56
N VAL A 62 49.94 -60.40 -5.59
CA VAL A 62 49.54 -61.76 -5.86
C VAL A 62 50.38 -62.70 -5.04
N ASN A 63 49.79 -63.65 -4.31
CA ASN A 63 50.40 -64.58 -3.39
C ASN A 63 51.20 -63.90 -2.25
N ASP A 64 50.81 -62.75 -1.77
CA ASP A 64 51.43 -62.06 -0.66
C ASP A 64 50.84 -62.44 0.73
N GLY A 65 49.83 -63.30 0.74
CA GLY A 65 49.15 -63.80 1.95
C GLY A 65 48.05 -62.89 2.46
N VAL A 66 47.66 -61.79 1.70
CA VAL A 66 46.62 -60.85 2.03
C VAL A 66 45.54 -60.94 0.98
N CYS A 67 44.30 -61.22 1.42
CA CYS A 67 43.14 -61.26 0.53
C CYS A 67 42.68 -59.79 0.24
N ASP A 68 42.93 -59.28 -0.95
CA ASP A 68 42.56 -57.93 -1.40
C ASP A 68 41.10 -57.88 -1.89
N TYR A 69 40.14 -58.23 -1.05
CA TYR A 69 38.72 -58.37 -1.38
C TYR A 69 38.03 -57.11 -1.96
N ASP A 70 38.54 -55.92 -1.67
CA ASP A 70 38.05 -54.65 -2.24
C ASP A 70 38.30 -54.54 -3.76
N VAL A 71 39.23 -55.32 -4.31
CA VAL A 71 39.59 -55.33 -5.74
C VAL A 71 39.46 -56.75 -6.34
N CYS A 72 39.87 -57.80 -5.61
CA CYS A 72 39.84 -59.19 -6.02
C CYS A 72 38.95 -60.03 -5.13
N CYS A 73 37.60 -59.83 -5.28
CA CYS A 73 36.63 -60.46 -4.39
C CYS A 73 36.55 -62.00 -4.56
N ASP A 74 37.03 -62.55 -5.65
CA ASP A 74 37.02 -63.99 -5.89
C ASP A 74 38.21 -64.74 -5.21
N GLY A 75 39.16 -63.96 -4.62
CA GLY A 75 40.31 -64.48 -3.90
C GLY A 75 41.33 -65.16 -4.77
N THR A 76 41.26 -64.89 -6.09
CA THR A 76 42.27 -65.53 -7.08
C THR A 76 43.59 -64.81 -7.04
N ASP A 77 43.74 -63.70 -6.32
CA ASP A 77 45.01 -63.06 -6.01
C ASP A 77 45.92 -63.88 -5.12
N GLU A 78 45.38 -64.93 -4.43
CA GLU A 78 46.11 -65.82 -3.56
C GLU A 78 46.00 -67.28 -3.99
N LEU A 79 46.85 -68.12 -3.40
CA LEU A 79 46.85 -69.56 -3.67
C LEU A 79 45.47 -70.18 -3.34
N PRO A 80 45.08 -71.24 -4.12
CA PRO A 80 43.81 -71.91 -3.90
C PRO A 80 43.58 -72.33 -2.43
N GLY A 81 42.50 -71.89 -1.81
CA GLY A 81 42.12 -72.16 -0.44
C GLY A 81 42.67 -71.23 0.62
N VAL A 82 43.45 -70.18 0.25
CA VAL A 82 43.88 -69.13 1.16
C VAL A 82 42.78 -68.09 1.35
N CYS A 83 42.17 -67.64 0.26
CA CYS A 83 41.05 -66.66 0.29
C CYS A 83 39.72 -67.29 -0.15
N GLU A 84 38.66 -66.96 0.53
CA GLU A 84 37.30 -67.39 0.16
C GLU A 84 36.73 -66.46 -0.90
N ASN A 85 35.92 -66.95 -1.83
CA ASN A 85 35.21 -66.11 -2.78
C ASN A 85 34.08 -65.37 -2.11
N LYS A 86 34.15 -63.99 -2.01
CA LYS A 86 33.18 -63.10 -1.40
C LYS A 86 32.41 -62.28 -2.43
N CYS A 87 32.59 -62.49 -3.74
CA CYS A 87 31.98 -61.69 -4.77
C CYS A 87 30.48 -61.64 -4.67
N MET A 88 29.79 -62.70 -4.33
CA MET A 88 28.33 -62.72 -4.16
C MET A 88 27.87 -61.93 -2.92
N GLU A 89 28.62 -61.91 -1.82
CA GLU A 89 28.35 -61.15 -0.62
C GLU A 89 28.54 -59.64 -0.91
N MET A 90 29.67 -59.28 -1.50
CA MET A 90 29.98 -57.90 -1.88
C MET A 90 28.97 -57.35 -2.90
N ARG A 91 28.56 -58.17 -3.87
CA ARG A 91 27.47 -57.81 -4.81
C ARG A 91 26.18 -57.49 -4.08
N LYS A 92 25.78 -58.32 -3.16
CA LYS A 92 24.56 -58.13 -2.36
C LYS A 92 24.63 -56.85 -1.55
N GLU A 93 25.75 -56.57 -0.90
CA GLU A 93 25.95 -55.33 -0.14
C GLU A 93 25.92 -54.07 -1.05
N TYR A 94 26.56 -54.17 -2.25
CA TYR A 94 26.54 -53.12 -3.24
C TYR A 94 25.12 -52.85 -3.74
N ASP A 95 24.39 -53.89 -4.16
CA ASP A 95 23.03 -53.77 -4.64
C ASP A 95 22.09 -53.21 -3.57
N GLU A 96 22.30 -53.58 -2.30
CA GLU A 96 21.51 -53.01 -1.19
C GLU A 96 21.85 -51.53 -0.95
N ARG A 97 23.10 -51.10 -1.06
CA ARG A 97 23.49 -49.69 -0.99
C ARG A 97 22.87 -48.89 -2.13
N VAL A 98 22.98 -49.40 -3.37
CA VAL A 98 22.36 -48.76 -4.55
C VAL A 98 20.87 -48.68 -4.39
N ARG A 99 20.21 -49.75 -3.94
CA ARG A 99 18.77 -49.75 -3.69
C ARG A 99 18.37 -48.67 -2.67
N LYS A 100 19.05 -48.61 -1.51
CA LYS A 100 18.78 -47.60 -0.46
C LYS A 100 19.06 -46.21 -0.99
N HIS A 101 20.13 -45.98 -1.72
CA HIS A 101 20.42 -44.69 -2.34
C HIS A 101 19.33 -44.28 -3.33
N ASN A 102 18.96 -45.17 -4.25
CA ASN A 102 17.91 -44.91 -5.22
C ASN A 102 16.52 -44.64 -4.56
N GLU A 103 16.21 -45.32 -3.45
CA GLU A 103 15.00 -45.02 -2.67
C GLU A 103 15.04 -43.62 -2.06
N VAL A 104 16.19 -43.14 -1.59
CA VAL A 104 16.34 -41.76 -1.09
C VAL A 104 16.18 -40.76 -2.21
N VAL A 105 16.83 -40.97 -3.35
CA VAL A 105 16.76 -40.09 -4.51
C VAL A 105 15.32 -40.00 -5.05
N LYS A 106 14.66 -41.16 -5.28
CA LYS A 106 13.26 -41.19 -5.76
C LYS A 106 12.31 -40.48 -4.85
N GLU A 107 12.40 -40.67 -3.53
CA GLU A 107 11.55 -39.97 -2.58
C GLU A 107 11.90 -38.50 -2.51
N GLY A 108 13.18 -38.11 -2.57
CA GLY A 108 13.61 -36.73 -2.65
C GLY A 108 13.06 -36.01 -3.88
N LEU A 109 13.11 -36.64 -5.06
CA LEU A 109 12.54 -36.12 -6.30
C LEU A 109 11.01 -35.92 -6.17
N ARG A 110 10.29 -36.92 -5.59
CA ARG A 110 8.86 -36.81 -5.35
C ARG A 110 8.51 -35.65 -4.45
N ILE A 111 9.28 -35.41 -3.39
CA ILE A 111 9.11 -34.28 -2.48
C ILE A 111 9.40 -32.96 -3.23
N LYS A 112 10.46 -32.92 -4.05
CA LYS A 112 10.83 -31.80 -4.89
C LYS A 112 9.70 -31.41 -5.85
N GLU A 113 9.05 -32.37 -6.50
CA GLU A 113 7.89 -32.15 -7.35
C GLU A 113 6.72 -31.49 -6.59
N ASN A 114 6.44 -31.97 -5.36
CA ASN A 114 5.42 -31.36 -4.50
C ASN A 114 5.78 -29.90 -4.09
N ILE A 115 7.05 -29.62 -3.79
CA ILE A 115 7.57 -28.28 -3.50
C ILE A 115 7.34 -27.37 -4.71
N LEU A 116 7.70 -27.82 -5.92
CA LEU A 116 7.51 -27.09 -7.16
C LEU A 116 6.02 -26.84 -7.46
N ALA A 117 5.16 -27.84 -7.27
CA ALA A 117 3.73 -27.69 -7.47
C ALA A 117 3.14 -26.62 -6.52
N LYS A 118 3.50 -26.67 -5.23
CA LYS A 118 3.08 -25.67 -4.24
C LYS A 118 3.63 -24.26 -4.56
N SER A 119 4.87 -24.17 -5.01
CA SER A 119 5.48 -22.89 -5.41
C SER A 119 4.75 -22.27 -6.62
N LYS A 120 4.38 -23.08 -7.60
CA LYS A 120 3.58 -22.64 -8.76
C LYS A 120 2.20 -22.17 -8.34
N GLU A 121 1.53 -22.88 -7.43
CA GLU A 121 0.22 -22.47 -6.88
C GLU A 121 0.32 -21.13 -6.14
N MET A 122 1.33 -20.95 -5.28
CA MET A 122 1.59 -19.70 -4.59
C MET A 122 1.82 -18.54 -5.57
N ARG A 123 2.64 -18.76 -6.60
CA ARG A 123 2.87 -17.75 -7.64
C ARG A 123 1.58 -17.37 -8.36
N TYR A 124 0.77 -18.36 -8.72
CA TYR A 124 -0.52 -18.11 -9.35
C TYR A 124 -1.47 -17.30 -8.45
N THR A 125 -1.51 -17.63 -7.16
CA THR A 125 -2.33 -16.90 -6.17
C THR A 125 -1.91 -15.45 -6.04
N ILE A 126 -0.60 -15.18 -5.99
CA ILE A 126 -0.07 -13.81 -5.92
C ILE A 126 -0.43 -13.04 -7.19
N GLN A 127 -0.26 -13.65 -8.38
CA GLN A 127 -0.64 -13.02 -9.64
C GLN A 127 -2.13 -12.70 -9.72
N ALA A 128 -2.99 -13.59 -9.22
CA ALA A 128 -4.42 -13.35 -9.12
C ALA A 128 -4.75 -12.19 -8.16
N SER A 129 -4.01 -12.09 -7.05
CA SER A 129 -4.16 -10.97 -6.09
C SER A 129 -3.74 -9.65 -6.71
N ILE A 130 -2.63 -9.59 -7.48
CA ILE A 130 -2.18 -8.42 -8.22
C ILE A 130 -3.28 -7.91 -9.15
N ASN A 131 -3.87 -8.81 -9.96
CA ASN A 131 -4.95 -8.44 -10.87
C ASN A 131 -6.16 -7.88 -10.11
N LYS A 132 -6.53 -8.49 -8.97
CA LYS A 132 -7.61 -8.01 -8.11
C LYS A 132 -7.31 -6.63 -7.51
N TYR A 133 -6.08 -6.37 -7.08
CA TYR A 133 -5.68 -5.06 -6.56
C TYR A 133 -5.76 -3.98 -7.65
N HIS A 134 -5.34 -4.26 -8.89
CA HIS A 134 -5.51 -3.32 -9.99
C HIS A 134 -6.98 -2.97 -10.25
N GLU A 135 -7.88 -3.97 -10.24
CA GLU A 135 -9.32 -3.72 -10.38
C GLU A 135 -9.89 -2.89 -9.21
N GLU A 136 -9.45 -3.17 -7.98
CA GLU A 136 -9.91 -2.45 -6.79
C GLU A 136 -9.40 -1.00 -6.77
N ILE A 137 -8.15 -0.76 -7.16
CA ILE A 137 -7.58 0.58 -7.35
C ILE A 137 -8.40 1.38 -8.36
N GLY A 138 -8.72 0.79 -9.52
CA GLY A 138 -9.57 1.45 -10.51
C GLY A 138 -10.93 1.86 -9.94
N ARG A 139 -11.61 0.94 -9.24
CA ARG A 139 -12.91 1.24 -8.59
C ARG A 139 -12.83 2.34 -7.53
N LEU A 140 -11.74 2.35 -6.73
CA LEU A 140 -11.53 3.37 -5.71
C LEU A 140 -11.22 4.73 -6.33
N GLN A 141 -10.43 4.78 -7.39
CA GLN A 141 -10.14 6.00 -8.14
C GLN A 141 -11.40 6.57 -8.80
N ASP A 142 -12.22 5.74 -9.44
CA ASP A 142 -13.52 6.15 -10.00
C ASP A 142 -14.46 6.68 -8.90
N GLY A 143 -14.48 6.01 -7.75
CA GLY A 143 -15.26 6.45 -6.59
C GLY A 143 -14.79 7.81 -6.04
N ILE A 144 -13.49 8.03 -5.93
CA ILE A 144 -12.91 9.30 -5.49
C ILE A 144 -13.27 10.41 -6.49
N ALA A 145 -13.08 10.17 -7.80
CA ALA A 145 -13.40 11.14 -8.84
C ALA A 145 -14.89 11.55 -8.81
N HIS A 146 -15.79 10.57 -8.63
CA HIS A 146 -17.22 10.85 -8.50
C HIS A 146 -17.56 11.76 -7.30
N TRP A 147 -16.97 11.47 -6.13
CA TRP A 147 -17.23 12.28 -4.94
C TRP A 147 -16.55 13.64 -4.99
N GLU A 148 -15.38 13.77 -5.65
CA GLU A 148 -14.74 15.07 -5.90
C GLU A 148 -15.57 15.95 -6.85
N GLU A 149 -16.14 15.36 -7.91
CA GLU A 149 -17.05 16.06 -8.81
C GLU A 149 -18.27 16.56 -8.06
N LYS A 150 -18.91 15.71 -7.25
CA LYS A 150 -20.08 16.07 -6.46
C LYS A 150 -19.79 17.17 -5.44
N LYS A 151 -18.62 17.12 -4.78
CA LYS A 151 -18.16 18.18 -3.89
C LYS A 151 -18.01 19.50 -4.62
N ASN A 152 -17.38 19.49 -5.80
CA ASN A 152 -17.19 20.70 -6.61
C ASN A 152 -18.51 21.32 -7.06
N GLU A 153 -19.51 20.51 -7.45
CA GLU A 153 -20.86 20.99 -7.75
C GLU A 153 -21.51 21.68 -6.54
N MET A 154 -21.36 21.09 -5.35
CA MET A 154 -21.90 21.67 -4.11
C MET A 154 -21.19 22.99 -3.75
N ASP A 155 -19.86 23.03 -3.87
CA ASP A 155 -19.07 24.23 -3.58
C ASP A 155 -19.41 25.36 -4.54
N GLN A 156 -19.61 25.09 -5.83
CA GLN A 156 -20.07 26.08 -6.84
C GLN A 156 -21.46 26.62 -6.50
N THR A 157 -22.38 25.75 -6.11
CA THR A 157 -23.73 26.16 -5.72
C THR A 157 -23.70 27.06 -4.48
N GLN A 158 -22.87 26.71 -3.49
CA GLN A 158 -22.69 27.50 -2.29
C GLN A 158 -22.05 28.86 -2.58
N GLU A 159 -21.09 28.94 -3.49
CA GLU A 159 -20.49 30.20 -3.93
C GLU A 159 -21.52 31.13 -4.62
N LEU A 160 -22.37 30.57 -5.47
CA LEU A 160 -23.47 31.33 -6.11
C LEU A 160 -24.45 31.89 -5.07
N ILE A 161 -24.80 31.11 -4.06
CA ILE A 161 -25.67 31.57 -2.96
C ILE A 161 -25.02 32.74 -2.20
N ILE A 162 -23.75 32.61 -1.83
CA ILE A 162 -22.99 33.64 -1.12
C ILE A 162 -22.91 34.92 -1.95
N ASN A 163 -22.66 34.82 -3.26
CA ASN A 163 -22.57 35.96 -4.16
C ASN A 163 -23.93 36.68 -4.28
N ASN A 164 -25.03 35.94 -4.36
CA ASN A 164 -26.38 36.53 -4.35
C ASN A 164 -26.69 37.27 -3.04
N PHE A 165 -26.30 36.69 -1.89
CA PHE A 165 -26.45 37.36 -0.61
C PHE A 165 -25.64 38.67 -0.53
N ASN A 166 -24.42 38.70 -1.03
CA ASN A 166 -23.59 39.91 -1.08
C ASN A 166 -24.24 41.04 -1.92
N ILE A 167 -24.88 40.67 -3.04
CA ILE A 167 -25.60 41.62 -3.89
C ILE A 167 -26.78 42.22 -3.13
N ILE A 168 -27.62 41.36 -2.49
CA ILE A 168 -28.76 41.80 -1.71
C ILE A 168 -28.33 42.71 -0.53
N GLU A 169 -27.25 42.35 0.17
CA GLU A 169 -26.70 43.17 1.26
C GLU A 169 -26.31 44.56 0.79
N ASN A 170 -25.62 44.67 -0.35
CA ASN A 170 -25.25 45.96 -0.92
C ASN A 170 -26.46 46.81 -1.35
N ASP A 171 -27.49 46.15 -1.92
CA ASP A 171 -28.71 46.85 -2.34
C ASP A 171 -29.50 47.37 -1.14
N VAL A 172 -29.62 46.58 -0.05
CA VAL A 172 -30.26 47.00 1.21
C VAL A 172 -29.51 48.19 1.83
N ASP A 173 -28.18 48.20 1.84
CA ASP A 173 -27.38 49.32 2.32
C ASP A 173 -27.58 50.60 1.51
N ALA A 174 -27.65 50.46 0.20
CA ALA A 174 -27.90 51.59 -0.70
C ALA A 174 -29.30 52.20 -0.51
N ILE A 175 -30.32 51.34 -0.33
CA ILE A 175 -31.71 51.80 -0.06
C ILE A 175 -31.78 52.45 1.31
N THR A 176 -31.22 51.86 2.37
CA THR A 176 -31.19 52.41 3.72
C THR A 176 -30.53 53.78 3.74
N SER A 177 -29.37 53.93 3.09
CA SER A 177 -28.66 55.22 3.00
C SER A 177 -29.50 56.32 2.28
N LYS A 178 -30.19 55.95 1.21
CA LYS A 178 -31.08 56.90 0.48
C LYS A 178 -32.27 57.31 1.34
N LEU A 179 -32.84 56.38 2.11
CA LEU A 179 -33.96 56.63 2.99
C LEU A 179 -33.55 57.56 4.15
N GLU A 180 -32.40 57.33 4.80
CA GLU A 180 -31.83 58.24 5.81
C GLU A 180 -31.68 59.67 5.29
N LEU A 181 -31.11 59.81 4.09
CA LEU A 181 -30.94 61.12 3.47
C LEU A 181 -32.30 61.80 3.22
N SER A 182 -33.32 61.03 2.83
CA SER A 182 -34.65 61.52 2.56
C SER A 182 -35.34 61.98 3.85
N PHE A 183 -35.24 61.21 4.92
CA PHE A 183 -35.73 61.58 6.23
C PHE A 183 -35.09 62.88 6.79
N THR A 184 -33.75 62.96 6.66
CA THR A 184 -33.04 64.18 7.11
C THR A 184 -33.45 65.41 6.34
N LYS A 185 -33.65 65.29 5.01
CA LYS A 185 -34.16 66.38 4.19
C LYS A 185 -35.58 66.76 4.58
N LEU A 186 -36.50 65.80 4.80
CA LEU A 186 -37.88 66.03 5.21
C LEU A 186 -37.92 66.73 6.53
N GLY A 187 -37.14 66.28 7.53
CA GLY A 187 -37.01 66.98 8.84
C GLY A 187 -36.63 68.48 8.68
N SER A 188 -35.60 68.71 7.85
CA SER A 188 -35.16 70.12 7.58
C SER A 188 -36.24 70.96 6.90
N TYR A 189 -37.03 70.37 6.00
CA TYR A 189 -38.17 71.14 5.40
C TYR A 189 -39.27 71.42 6.39
N ILE A 190 -39.61 70.49 7.27
CA ILE A 190 -40.60 70.66 8.31
C ILE A 190 -40.19 71.75 9.30
N GLU A 191 -38.94 71.76 9.79
CA GLU A 191 -38.41 72.83 10.65
C GLU A 191 -38.50 74.18 9.96
N LYS A 192 -38.19 74.26 8.65
CA LYS A 192 -38.33 75.49 7.90
C LYS A 192 -39.83 75.97 7.81
N LEU A 193 -40.76 75.02 7.54
CA LEU A 193 -42.17 75.31 7.46
C LEU A 193 -42.72 75.80 8.81
N GLN A 194 -42.36 75.09 9.92
CA GLN A 194 -42.76 75.53 11.28
C GLN A 194 -42.20 76.90 11.64
N SER A 195 -40.98 77.23 11.26
CA SER A 195 -40.38 78.53 11.46
C SER A 195 -41.15 79.62 10.68
N LEU A 196 -41.50 79.34 9.39
CA LEU A 196 -42.29 80.24 8.57
C LEU A 196 -43.73 80.45 9.13
N GLU A 197 -44.33 79.35 9.55
CA GLU A 197 -45.68 79.43 10.20
C GLU A 197 -45.67 80.28 11.50
N GLY A 198 -44.64 80.05 12.33
CA GLY A 198 -44.41 80.87 13.54
C GLY A 198 -44.24 82.33 13.20
N ILE A 199 -43.46 82.67 12.15
CA ILE A 199 -43.32 84.05 11.70
C ILE A 199 -44.68 84.65 11.22
N LEU A 200 -45.42 83.89 10.42
CA LEU A 200 -46.74 84.36 9.91
C LEU A 200 -47.74 84.51 11.03
N LYS A 201 -47.77 83.64 12.01
CA LYS A 201 -48.61 83.72 13.20
C LYS A 201 -48.29 84.97 14.04
N GLU A 202 -46.97 85.13 14.32
CA GLU A 202 -46.52 86.34 15.08
C GLU A 202 -46.86 87.65 14.34
N MET A 203 -46.66 87.64 13.00
CA MET A 203 -47.02 88.77 12.19
C MET A 203 -48.55 89.08 12.26
N THR A 204 -49.38 88.03 12.22
CA THR A 204 -50.88 88.20 12.28
C THR A 204 -51.35 88.66 13.65
N GLU A 205 -50.79 88.14 14.76
CA GLU A 205 -51.10 88.48 16.12
C GLU A 205 -50.66 89.91 16.50
N LYS A 206 -49.49 90.33 15.99
CA LYS A 206 -48.92 91.64 16.29
C LYS A 206 -49.26 92.71 15.26
N TYR A 207 -50.09 92.38 14.28
CA TYR A 207 -50.48 93.32 13.22
C TYR A 207 -51.27 94.50 13.79
N ASN A 208 -50.81 95.70 13.43
CA ASN A 208 -51.53 96.92 13.81
C ASN A 208 -52.71 97.15 12.87
N HIS A 209 -53.92 96.87 13.38
CA HIS A 209 -55.16 96.98 12.63
C HIS A 209 -55.45 98.41 12.13
N ASN A 210 -54.81 99.43 12.70
CA ASN A 210 -54.94 100.82 12.27
C ASN A 210 -54.03 101.16 11.06
N PHE A 211 -53.11 100.29 10.72
CA PHE A 211 -52.24 100.47 9.56
C PHE A 211 -52.95 100.04 8.27
N ASN A 212 -53.04 100.96 7.30
CA ASN A 212 -53.86 100.71 6.13
C ASN A 212 -53.06 100.24 4.90
N ASP A 213 -52.24 99.17 5.06
CA ASP A 213 -51.59 98.52 3.94
C ASP A 213 -52.46 97.34 3.45
N PRO A 214 -52.99 97.42 2.18
CA PRO A 214 -53.86 96.35 1.66
C PRO A 214 -53.19 94.97 1.54
N ALA A 215 -51.91 94.96 1.22
CA ALA A 215 -51.18 93.68 1.04
C ALA A 215 -50.95 92.93 2.34
N VAL A 216 -50.67 93.68 3.44
CA VAL A 216 -50.49 93.07 4.75
C VAL A 216 -51.83 92.57 5.31
N LYS A 217 -52.97 93.35 5.11
CA LYS A 217 -54.30 92.92 5.48
C LYS A 217 -54.72 91.64 4.75
N GLN A 218 -54.44 91.60 3.46
CA GLN A 218 -54.76 90.43 2.68
C GLN A 218 -53.92 89.17 3.13
N ALA A 219 -52.63 89.34 3.36
CA ALA A 219 -51.77 88.28 3.81
C ALA A 219 -52.18 87.71 5.21
N ALA A 220 -52.53 88.62 6.14
CA ALA A 220 -53.04 88.26 7.45
C ALA A 220 -54.40 87.54 7.37
N GLN A 221 -55.31 87.99 6.48
CA GLN A 221 -56.58 87.32 6.26
C GLN A 221 -56.43 85.94 5.56
N GLU A 222 -55.51 85.85 4.59
CA GLU A 222 -55.21 84.58 3.97
C GLU A 222 -54.64 83.59 4.96
N TYR A 223 -53.72 84.01 5.86
CA TYR A 223 -53.21 83.12 6.91
C TYR A 223 -54.29 82.69 7.89
N LEU A 224 -55.20 83.63 8.35
CA LEU A 224 -56.32 83.29 9.23
C LEU A 224 -57.31 82.33 8.57
N ASN A 225 -57.59 82.49 7.26
CA ASN A 225 -58.41 81.55 6.49
C ASN A 225 -57.72 80.20 6.35
N TYR A 226 -56.40 80.20 6.12
CA TYR A 226 -55.62 78.99 6.08
C TYR A 226 -55.63 78.28 7.43
N ALA A 227 -55.35 78.93 8.54
CA ALA A 227 -55.39 78.38 9.88
C ALA A 227 -56.81 77.86 10.25
N ALA A 228 -57.87 78.62 9.87
CA ALA A 228 -59.27 78.19 10.10
C ALA A 228 -59.67 76.96 9.24
N SER A 229 -59.10 76.80 8.07
CA SER A 229 -59.37 75.61 7.24
C SER A 229 -58.83 74.28 7.81
N PHE A 230 -57.95 74.38 8.79
CA PHE A 230 -57.46 73.21 9.55
C PHE A 230 -58.20 73.00 10.85
N ASP A 231 -58.91 74.00 11.36
CA ASP A 231 -59.63 73.90 12.63
C ASP A 231 -61.04 73.25 12.47
N ASP A 232 -61.60 73.20 11.23
CA ASP A 232 -62.94 72.67 10.93
C ASP A 232 -63.02 71.20 10.57
N GLN A 233 -61.83 70.49 10.46
CA GLN A 233 -61.81 69.04 10.34
C GLN A 233 -61.58 68.45 11.73
N SER A 234 -62.65 68.08 12.38
CA SER A 234 -62.70 67.43 13.69
C SER A 234 -62.19 65.98 13.63
N ASP A 235 -61.02 65.79 13.07
CA ASP A 235 -60.23 64.60 13.24
C ASP A 235 -58.95 64.97 14.01
N ASP A 236 -59.04 64.81 15.36
CA ASP A 236 -57.97 65.10 16.33
C ASP A 236 -56.65 64.42 16.00
N SER A 237 -56.62 63.60 14.95
CA SER A 237 -55.42 62.86 14.50
C SER A 237 -54.46 63.67 13.62
N TYR A 238 -54.92 64.75 12.95
CA TYR A 238 -54.08 65.53 12.02
C TYR A 238 -53.46 66.81 12.61
N ASN A 239 -54.01 67.38 13.70
CA ASN A 239 -53.56 68.67 14.24
C ASN A 239 -52.55 68.55 15.40
N THR A 240 -52.36 67.39 15.88
CA THR A 240 -51.32 67.13 16.83
C THR A 240 -50.23 66.28 16.13
N ASN A 241 -49.23 66.97 15.66
CA ASN A 241 -47.94 66.29 15.70
C ASN A 241 -47.34 65.77 14.37
N LEU A 242 -47.23 66.63 13.34
CA LEU A 242 -46.26 66.41 12.32
C LEU A 242 -44.83 66.10 12.93
N PRO A 243 -44.40 66.83 13.98
CA PRO A 243 -43.21 66.50 14.77
C PRO A 243 -43.29 65.16 15.49
N THR A 244 -44.49 64.80 16.00
CA THR A 244 -44.65 63.50 16.70
C THR A 244 -44.71 62.38 15.72
N ILE A 245 -45.42 62.48 14.61
CA ILE A 245 -45.42 61.48 13.50
C ILE A 245 -44.02 61.33 12.93
N LEU A 246 -43.26 62.39 12.74
CA LEU A 246 -41.85 62.29 12.31
C LEU A 246 -40.98 61.64 13.35
N ASN A 247 -41.18 61.86 14.63
CA ASN A 247 -40.44 61.16 15.69
C ASN A 247 -40.83 59.69 15.77
N GLU A 248 -42.10 59.35 15.60
CA GLU A 248 -42.56 57.95 15.51
C GLU A 248 -41.95 57.23 14.29
N LEU A 249 -42.06 57.84 13.11
CA LEU A 249 -41.42 57.31 11.88
C LEU A 249 -39.90 57.19 12.01
N ASN A 250 -39.26 58.19 12.62
CA ASN A 250 -37.82 58.13 12.85
C ASN A 250 -37.43 57.02 13.86
N ASN A 251 -38.27 56.81 14.91
CA ASN A 251 -38.07 55.74 15.87
C ASN A 251 -38.28 54.36 15.22
N GLU A 252 -39.33 54.21 14.38
CA GLU A 252 -39.53 52.97 13.61
C GLU A 252 -38.38 52.71 12.62
N PHE A 253 -37.89 53.74 11.94
CA PHE A 253 -36.75 53.65 11.05
C PHE A 253 -35.48 53.23 11.78
N VAL A 254 -35.19 53.82 12.96
CA VAL A 254 -34.05 53.41 13.80
C VAL A 254 -34.18 51.96 14.23
N LYS A 255 -35.38 51.51 14.64
CA LYS A 255 -35.65 50.13 15.00
C LYS A 255 -35.44 49.18 13.81
N THR A 256 -35.99 49.50 12.64
CA THR A 256 -35.81 48.72 11.41
C THR A 256 -34.33 48.63 11.01
N LYS A 257 -33.57 49.72 11.20
CA LYS A 257 -32.12 49.73 10.96
C LYS A 257 -31.36 48.81 11.93
N GLU A 258 -31.77 48.79 13.22
CA GLU A 258 -31.22 47.85 14.21
C GLU A 258 -31.53 46.39 13.83
N ASP A 259 -32.77 46.09 13.41
CA ASP A 259 -33.18 44.76 12.96
C ASP A 259 -32.37 44.30 11.73
N ILE A 260 -32.19 45.21 10.74
CA ILE A 260 -31.31 44.93 9.58
C ILE A 260 -29.86 44.66 10.03
N SER A 261 -29.36 45.38 11.04
CA SER A 261 -27.98 45.16 11.53
C SER A 261 -27.83 43.81 12.25
N ILE A 262 -28.87 43.36 12.96
CA ILE A 262 -28.92 42.04 13.59
C ILE A 262 -28.91 40.94 12.52
N ILE A 263 -29.76 41.05 11.50
CA ILE A 263 -29.84 40.11 10.38
C ILE A 263 -28.48 40.03 9.64
N LYS A 264 -27.81 41.16 9.43
CA LYS A 264 -26.45 41.20 8.85
C LYS A 264 -25.43 40.49 9.72
N ALA A 265 -25.48 40.65 11.03
CA ALA A 265 -24.62 39.99 11.98
C ALA A 265 -24.86 38.45 11.98
N GLU A 266 -26.12 38.01 11.87
CA GLU A 266 -26.48 36.60 11.75
C GLU A 266 -25.97 35.99 10.42
N ILE A 267 -26.12 36.68 9.30
CA ILE A 267 -25.57 36.27 8.00
C ILE A 267 -24.04 36.17 8.08
N LEU A 268 -23.40 37.11 8.74
CA LEU A 268 -21.94 37.11 8.94
C LEU A 268 -21.50 35.91 9.80
N ASN A 269 -22.23 35.60 10.89
CA ASN A 269 -21.97 34.45 11.74
C ASN A 269 -22.15 33.14 10.98
N LEU A 270 -23.17 32.99 10.15
CA LEU A 270 -23.36 31.83 9.28
C LEU A 270 -22.21 31.66 8.25
N LYS A 271 -21.67 32.77 7.75
CA LYS A 271 -20.48 32.76 6.91
C LYS A 271 -19.22 32.30 7.69
N PHE A 272 -19.09 32.75 8.96
CA PHE A 272 -17.96 32.38 9.83
C PHE A 272 -18.05 30.95 10.36
N GLU A 273 -19.23 30.46 10.74
CA GLU A 273 -19.43 29.07 11.16
C GLU A 273 -19.07 28.10 10.04
N LYS A 274 -19.46 28.38 8.80
CA LYS A 274 -19.05 27.57 7.63
C LYS A 274 -17.58 27.65 7.28
N ALA A 275 -16.88 28.72 7.64
CA ALA A 275 -15.43 28.83 7.48
C ALA A 275 -14.67 28.13 8.63
N ALA A 276 -15.26 28.07 9.84
CA ALA A 276 -14.68 27.38 11.01
C ALA A 276 -14.87 25.86 10.96
N ASP A 277 -15.94 25.35 10.33
CA ASP A 277 -16.19 23.90 10.10
C ASP A 277 -15.12 23.24 9.20
N GLN A 278 -14.29 24.04 8.53
CA GLN A 278 -13.10 23.54 7.83
C GLN A 278 -11.94 23.19 8.78
N THR A 279 -12.02 23.54 10.07
CA THR A 279 -10.92 23.34 11.02
C THR A 279 -11.21 22.42 12.21
N GLU A 280 -12.48 22.10 12.53
CA GLU A 280 -12.77 21.17 13.64
C GLU A 280 -14.01 20.31 13.35
N SER A 281 -13.76 19.03 13.13
CA SER A 281 -14.77 17.98 13.09
C SER A 281 -15.30 17.65 14.48
N ALA A 282 -16.62 17.54 14.57
CA ALA A 282 -17.42 16.88 15.59
C ALA A 282 -18.13 17.78 16.62
N ALA A 283 -19.37 18.10 16.36
CA ALA A 283 -20.53 17.75 17.19
C ALA A 283 -21.77 18.61 16.86
N SER A 284 -22.89 17.93 16.70
CA SER A 284 -24.29 18.40 16.67
C SER A 284 -24.88 18.86 15.35
N GLU A 285 -25.29 17.88 14.57
CA GLU A 285 -26.32 17.98 13.53
C GLU A 285 -27.69 18.02 14.19
N SER A 286 -28.43 19.14 14.12
CA SER A 286 -29.91 19.13 14.10
C SER A 286 -30.59 20.48 14.01
N GLU A 287 -29.91 21.63 14.11
CA GLU A 287 -30.58 22.94 14.20
C GLU A 287 -30.46 23.84 12.94
N SER A 288 -29.61 23.54 11.97
CA SER A 288 -29.36 24.48 10.87
C SER A 288 -30.43 24.52 9.76
N HIS A 289 -31.26 23.47 9.63
CA HIS A 289 -32.30 23.40 8.60
C HIS A 289 -33.55 24.23 8.93
N SER A 290 -33.86 24.48 10.21
CA SER A 290 -34.98 25.29 10.69
C SER A 290 -34.72 26.79 10.47
N MET A 291 -33.48 27.25 10.71
CA MET A 291 -33.12 28.68 10.66
C MET A 291 -33.18 29.30 9.26
N LEU A 292 -32.82 28.57 8.22
CA LEU A 292 -32.85 29.11 6.84
C LEU A 292 -34.27 29.25 6.33
N SER A 293 -35.19 28.35 6.66
CA SER A 293 -36.60 28.41 6.35
C SER A 293 -37.24 29.59 7.07
N ASP A 294 -36.99 29.74 8.37
CA ASP A 294 -37.51 30.85 9.21
C ASP A 294 -36.96 32.20 8.75
N PHE A 295 -35.70 32.25 8.28
CA PHE A 295 -35.09 33.48 7.75
C PHE A 295 -35.76 33.97 6.47
N PHE A 296 -36.05 33.08 5.50
CA PHE A 296 -36.75 33.47 4.27
C PHE A 296 -38.21 33.86 4.55
N GLU A 297 -38.84 33.27 5.54
CA GLU A 297 -40.18 33.62 5.97
C GLU A 297 -40.21 35.00 6.64
N ILE A 298 -39.27 35.33 7.52
CA ILE A 298 -39.10 36.63 8.18
C ILE A 298 -38.75 37.71 7.15
N LEU A 299 -37.84 37.46 6.21
CA LEU A 299 -37.47 38.40 5.14
C LEU A 299 -38.67 38.69 4.21
N GLY A 300 -39.43 37.66 3.86
CA GLY A 300 -40.66 37.78 3.07
C GLY A 300 -41.72 38.64 3.78
N THR A 301 -41.85 38.46 5.10
CA THR A 301 -42.82 39.18 5.92
C THR A 301 -42.43 40.66 6.10
N ILE A 302 -41.16 40.96 6.39
CA ILE A 302 -40.62 42.31 6.52
C ILE A 302 -40.69 43.07 5.19
N CYS A 303 -40.31 42.47 4.08
CA CYS A 303 -40.46 43.10 2.76
C CYS A 303 -41.92 43.37 2.41
N LYS A 304 -42.82 42.46 2.76
CA LYS A 304 -44.25 42.63 2.52
C LYS A 304 -44.85 43.76 3.36
N GLU A 305 -44.57 43.84 4.66
CA GLU A 305 -45.03 44.90 5.55
C GLU A 305 -44.48 46.28 5.16
N LEU A 306 -43.19 46.37 4.74
CA LEU A 306 -42.60 47.62 4.26
C LEU A 306 -43.21 48.08 2.93
N VAL A 307 -43.50 47.17 2.00
CA VAL A 307 -44.10 47.52 0.70
C VAL A 307 -45.57 47.85 0.83
N ASP A 308 -46.33 47.09 1.61
CA ASP A 308 -47.77 47.33 1.85
C ASP A 308 -48.01 48.59 2.65
N SER A 309 -47.15 48.96 3.60
CA SER A 309 -47.23 50.17 4.41
C SER A 309 -46.85 51.45 3.67
N PHE A 310 -45.92 51.37 2.69
CA PHE A 310 -45.35 52.59 2.07
C PHE A 310 -45.93 52.94 0.70
N LEU A 311 -46.50 51.97 -0.05
CA LEU A 311 -46.84 52.19 -1.47
C LEU A 311 -48.31 51.98 -1.81
N GLY A 312 -49.13 51.41 -0.93
CA GLY A 312 -50.59 51.20 -1.19
C GLY A 312 -50.84 50.38 -2.49
N VAL A 313 -49.93 49.62 -2.93
CA VAL A 313 -49.98 48.81 -4.18
C VAL A 313 -50.03 47.33 -3.85
N GLN A 314 -51.14 46.70 -4.15
CA GLN A 314 -51.28 45.25 -4.09
C GLN A 314 -50.27 44.61 -5.03
N THR A 315 -49.21 44.02 -4.49
CA THR A 315 -48.24 43.20 -5.23
C THR A 315 -48.87 41.87 -5.62
N ARG A 316 -48.75 41.53 -6.91
CA ARG A 316 -49.14 40.25 -7.47
C ARG A 316 -48.42 39.10 -6.74
N MET A 317 -49.18 38.08 -6.36
CA MET A 317 -48.75 36.86 -5.71
C MET A 317 -47.53 36.24 -6.40
N ILE A 318 -46.49 35.97 -5.61
CA ILE A 318 -45.48 34.93 -5.90
C ILE A 318 -46.21 33.59 -5.73
N PRO A 319 -46.02 32.59 -6.61
CA PRO A 319 -46.69 31.29 -6.53
C PRO A 319 -46.40 30.64 -5.17
N SER A 320 -47.46 30.10 -4.54
CA SER A 320 -47.38 29.38 -3.27
C SER A 320 -46.57 28.11 -3.41
N GLU A 321 -45.89 27.72 -2.34
CA GLU A 321 -45.04 26.48 -2.18
C GLU A 321 -45.74 25.17 -2.56
N ASP A 322 -47.03 25.13 -2.86
CA ASP A 322 -47.77 23.91 -3.19
C ASP A 322 -47.53 23.35 -4.58
N GLU A 323 -46.82 24.05 -5.48
CA GLU A 323 -46.46 23.52 -6.80
C GLU A 323 -45.06 22.90 -6.87
N LEU A 324 -44.21 23.00 -5.84
CA LEU A 324 -42.88 22.45 -5.77
C LEU A 324 -42.77 21.16 -4.95
N THR A 325 -43.87 20.72 -4.30
CA THR A 325 -43.85 19.53 -3.40
C THR A 325 -44.39 18.23 -4.01
N GLN A 326 -44.52 18.11 -5.31
CA GLN A 326 -44.91 16.83 -5.97
C GLN A 326 -43.78 16.14 -6.74
N GLN A 327 -42.56 16.10 -6.19
CA GLN A 327 -41.63 15.01 -6.53
C GLN A 327 -40.92 14.58 -5.25
N GLY A 328 -41.58 13.70 -4.50
CA GLY A 328 -41.05 13.04 -3.32
C GLY A 328 -39.99 12.04 -3.70
N HIS A 329 -38.74 12.41 -3.54
CA HIS A 329 -37.68 11.52 -3.13
C HIS A 329 -36.89 12.25 -2.04
N THR A 330 -37.06 11.79 -0.80
CA THR A 330 -36.19 12.11 0.33
C THR A 330 -34.78 11.57 0.06
N SER A 331 -34.06 12.23 -0.82
CA SER A 331 -32.61 12.09 -0.84
C SER A 331 -32.09 12.99 0.28
N HIS A 332 -31.65 12.40 1.40
CA HIS A 332 -30.80 13.10 2.34
C HIS A 332 -29.66 13.74 1.53
N ALA A 333 -29.67 15.04 1.40
CA ALA A 333 -28.55 15.75 0.80
C ALA A 333 -27.38 15.58 1.76
N LEU A 334 -26.34 14.84 1.31
CA LEU A 334 -25.12 14.62 2.09
C LEU A 334 -24.48 15.99 2.36
N SER A 335 -24.08 16.21 3.59
CA SER A 335 -23.33 17.42 3.98
C SER A 335 -21.89 17.39 3.40
N ASN A 336 -21.27 18.55 3.26
CA ASN A 336 -19.87 18.65 2.83
C ASN A 336 -18.93 17.84 3.74
N SER A 337 -19.20 17.80 5.05
CA SER A 337 -18.41 17.03 6.02
C SER A 337 -18.55 15.51 5.80
N GLU A 338 -19.71 15.02 5.41
CA GLU A 338 -19.91 13.60 5.08
C GLU A 338 -19.17 13.22 3.79
N ILE A 339 -19.19 14.10 2.78
CA ILE A 339 -18.42 13.89 1.54
C ILE A 339 -16.93 13.88 1.82
N ASP A 340 -16.42 14.81 2.63
CA ASP A 340 -15.02 14.87 3.02
C ASP A 340 -14.58 13.61 3.80
N ASN A 341 -15.41 13.13 4.71
CA ASN A 341 -15.17 11.89 5.43
C ASN A 341 -15.14 10.67 4.47
N MET A 342 -16.07 10.63 3.51
CA MET A 342 -16.09 9.56 2.49
C MET A 342 -14.84 9.60 1.62
N LEU A 343 -14.45 10.78 1.14
CA LEU A 343 -13.22 10.96 0.35
C LEU A 343 -11.98 10.56 1.15
N LYS A 344 -11.91 10.90 2.42
CA LYS A 344 -10.82 10.51 3.31
C LYS A 344 -10.72 8.99 3.44
N GLN A 345 -11.84 8.32 3.72
CA GLN A 345 -11.88 6.85 3.83
C GLN A 345 -11.49 6.16 2.53
N LEU A 346 -11.98 6.65 1.37
CA LEU A 346 -11.63 6.09 0.06
C LEU A 346 -10.13 6.26 -0.24
N ARG A 347 -9.55 7.41 0.08
CA ARG A 347 -8.10 7.66 -0.11
C ARG A 347 -7.23 6.84 0.83
N GLU A 348 -7.63 6.64 2.09
CA GLU A 348 -6.93 5.74 3.01
C GLU A 348 -6.97 4.30 2.50
N LYS A 349 -8.14 3.83 2.07
CA LYS A 349 -8.29 2.49 1.50
C LYS A 349 -7.49 2.32 0.21
N LEU A 350 -7.47 3.32 -0.68
CA LEU A 350 -6.65 3.32 -1.89
C LEU A 350 -5.17 3.14 -1.55
N LYS A 351 -4.66 3.90 -0.59
CA LYS A 351 -3.27 3.78 -0.14
C LYS A 351 -2.94 2.40 0.42
N ASP A 352 -3.86 1.78 1.17
CA ASP A 352 -3.65 0.44 1.71
C ASP A 352 -3.60 -0.62 0.60
N VAL A 353 -4.48 -0.50 -0.41
CA VAL A 353 -4.50 -1.42 -1.56
C VAL A 353 -3.27 -1.20 -2.47
N GLU A 354 -2.85 0.05 -2.70
CA GLU A 354 -1.62 0.36 -3.44
C GLU A 354 -0.39 -0.25 -2.77
N LYS A 355 -0.30 -0.17 -1.44
CA LYS A 355 0.78 -0.80 -0.69
C LYS A 355 0.74 -2.32 -0.79
N ALA A 356 -0.45 -2.93 -0.70
CA ALA A 356 -0.60 -4.38 -0.87
C ALA A 356 -0.22 -4.84 -2.28
N LEU A 357 -0.49 -4.03 -3.30
CA LEU A 357 -0.03 -4.25 -4.67
C LEU A 357 1.49 -4.20 -4.77
N GLU A 358 2.13 -3.17 -4.22
CA GLU A 358 3.59 -3.02 -4.21
C GLU A 358 4.27 -4.23 -3.54
N ASP A 359 3.78 -4.64 -2.36
CA ASP A 359 4.30 -5.81 -1.62
C ASP A 359 4.14 -7.11 -2.46
N ALA A 360 3.01 -7.28 -3.17
CA ALA A 360 2.76 -8.45 -4.01
C ALA A 360 3.62 -8.44 -5.29
N GLU A 361 3.84 -7.29 -5.91
CA GLU A 361 4.73 -7.11 -7.07
C GLU A 361 6.20 -7.31 -6.68
N GLU A 362 6.62 -6.86 -5.52
CA GLU A 362 7.95 -7.13 -4.99
C GLU A 362 8.15 -8.64 -4.78
N ASP A 363 7.17 -9.33 -4.17
CA ASP A 363 7.26 -10.76 -3.93
C ASP A 363 7.28 -11.58 -5.23
N ILE A 364 6.45 -11.25 -6.23
CA ILE A 364 6.42 -12.02 -7.49
C ILE A 364 7.71 -11.88 -8.30
N ASN A 365 8.39 -10.73 -8.17
CA ASN A 365 9.64 -10.42 -8.84
C ASN A 365 10.89 -10.86 -8.05
N LYS A 366 10.72 -11.27 -6.80
CA LYS A 366 11.82 -11.77 -5.98
C LYS A 366 12.40 -13.06 -6.57
N ASN A 367 13.73 -13.20 -6.52
CA ASN A 367 14.41 -14.39 -6.99
C ASN A 367 14.21 -15.57 -6.01
N TYR A 368 13.41 -16.53 -6.42
CA TYR A 368 13.19 -17.79 -5.68
C TYR A 368 13.88 -18.99 -6.34
N GLY A 369 14.85 -18.74 -7.22
CA GLY A 369 15.57 -19.78 -7.96
C GLY A 369 14.78 -20.32 -9.16
N PRO A 370 15.34 -21.35 -9.85
CA PRO A 370 14.69 -21.96 -11.00
C PRO A 370 13.27 -22.45 -10.67
N ASP A 371 12.31 -22.16 -11.54
CA ASP A 371 10.88 -22.50 -11.36
C ASP A 371 10.27 -22.01 -10.03
N ASP A 372 10.85 -20.97 -9.42
CA ASP A 372 10.44 -20.44 -8.10
C ASP A 372 10.49 -21.49 -6.98
N ILE A 373 11.35 -22.50 -7.07
CA ILE A 373 11.35 -23.66 -6.17
C ILE A 373 11.42 -23.29 -4.68
N LEU A 374 12.11 -22.20 -4.34
CA LEU A 374 12.27 -21.74 -2.96
C LEU A 374 11.04 -21.02 -2.41
N ARG A 375 10.07 -20.62 -3.24
CA ARG A 375 8.91 -19.84 -2.84
C ARG A 375 8.07 -20.52 -1.74
N SER A 376 7.94 -21.84 -1.83
CA SER A 376 7.21 -22.63 -0.82
C SER A 376 8.06 -23.10 0.36
N MET A 377 9.38 -22.78 0.36
CA MET A 377 10.31 -23.14 1.43
C MET A 377 10.49 -21.99 2.43
N THR A 378 9.47 -21.73 3.22
CA THR A 378 9.46 -20.66 4.22
C THR A 378 10.12 -21.04 5.54
N ASP A 379 10.23 -22.33 5.82
CA ASP A 379 10.74 -22.84 7.10
C ASP A 379 12.27 -22.81 7.14
N CYS A 380 12.79 -22.40 8.31
CA CYS A 380 14.21 -22.42 8.58
C CYS A 380 14.65 -23.77 9.14
N VAL A 381 15.82 -24.24 8.69
CA VAL A 381 16.49 -25.41 9.23
C VAL A 381 17.43 -24.97 10.34
N ILE A 382 17.32 -25.58 11.53
CA ILE A 382 18.19 -25.27 12.67
C ILE A 382 18.92 -26.56 13.05
N THR A 383 20.26 -26.53 13.02
CA THR A 383 21.08 -27.68 13.35
C THR A 383 22.21 -27.28 14.29
N PRO A 384 22.40 -27.98 15.43
CA PRO A 384 23.57 -27.78 16.28
C PRO A 384 24.81 -28.41 15.65
N ILE A 385 25.89 -27.63 15.50
CA ILE A 385 27.17 -28.10 14.98
C ILE A 385 28.28 -27.45 15.81
N GLY A 386 29.04 -28.26 16.54
CA GLY A 386 30.02 -27.80 17.49
C GLY A 386 29.38 -26.97 18.59
N ASP A 387 29.92 -25.77 18.87
CA ASP A 387 29.45 -24.87 19.92
C ASP A 387 28.31 -23.95 19.47
N TYR A 388 27.81 -24.08 18.24
CA TYR A 388 26.86 -23.18 17.64
C TYR A 388 25.65 -23.90 17.06
N ASN A 389 24.50 -23.19 17.09
CA ASN A 389 23.34 -23.54 16.28
C ASN A 389 23.36 -22.76 14.97
N TYR A 390 23.31 -23.43 13.85
CA TYR A 390 23.20 -22.80 12.54
C TYR A 390 21.75 -22.79 12.10
N LYS A 391 21.23 -21.58 11.82
CA LYS A 391 19.88 -21.36 11.33
C LYS A 391 19.95 -20.95 9.86
N LEU A 392 19.49 -21.82 8.99
CA LEU A 392 19.40 -21.62 7.55
C LEU A 392 17.94 -21.39 7.14
N CYS A 393 17.63 -20.19 6.70
CA CYS A 393 16.35 -19.83 6.09
C CYS A 393 16.59 -19.62 4.57
N PRO A 394 16.13 -20.54 3.70
CA PRO A 394 16.57 -20.62 2.30
C PRO A 394 16.35 -19.36 1.47
N THR A 395 15.37 -18.53 1.82
CA THR A 395 14.99 -17.32 1.07
C THR A 395 15.32 -16.01 1.77
N SER A 396 15.96 -16.08 2.96
CA SER A 396 16.21 -14.86 3.74
C SER A 396 17.58 -14.79 4.40
N LEU A 397 17.91 -15.64 5.37
CA LEU A 397 19.04 -15.42 6.27
C LEU A 397 19.73 -16.74 6.61
N LEU A 398 21.06 -16.72 6.65
CA LEU A 398 21.90 -17.72 7.33
C LEU A 398 22.54 -17.09 8.56
N GLU A 399 22.33 -17.69 9.72
CA GLU A 399 22.75 -17.18 11.02
C GLU A 399 23.45 -18.27 11.85
N GLN A 400 24.50 -17.87 12.56
CA GLN A 400 25.18 -18.65 13.58
C GLN A 400 24.76 -18.15 14.95
N VAL A 401 24.17 -19.01 15.78
CA VAL A 401 23.66 -18.66 17.10
C VAL A 401 24.49 -19.36 18.18
N ASN A 402 25.04 -18.60 19.11
CA ASN A 402 25.83 -19.18 20.21
C ASN A 402 24.94 -19.77 21.31
N SER A 403 25.55 -20.38 22.33
CA SER A 403 24.86 -20.97 23.48
C SER A 403 24.05 -19.95 24.32
N GLU A 404 24.37 -18.67 24.25
CA GLU A 404 23.69 -17.58 24.92
C GLU A 404 22.47 -17.04 24.11
N GLY A 405 22.20 -17.61 22.93
CA GLY A 405 21.13 -17.16 22.02
C GLY A 405 21.49 -15.92 21.20
N ARG A 406 22.76 -15.48 21.20
CA ARG A 406 23.20 -14.35 20.36
C ARG A 406 23.48 -14.84 18.94
N GLY A 407 22.72 -14.32 17.97
CA GLY A 407 22.90 -14.59 16.55
C GLY A 407 23.95 -13.70 15.91
N THR A 408 24.74 -14.29 15.01
CA THR A 408 25.65 -13.59 14.10
C THR A 408 25.21 -13.90 12.67
N LYS A 409 24.88 -12.87 11.90
CA LYS A 409 24.42 -13.02 10.52
C LYS A 409 25.60 -13.38 9.62
N ILE A 410 25.58 -14.59 9.07
CA ILE A 410 26.57 -15.06 8.09
C ILE A 410 26.27 -14.46 6.71
N GLY A 411 25.01 -14.34 6.34
CA GLY A 411 24.64 -13.70 5.09
C GLY A 411 23.15 -13.70 4.85
N PHE A 412 22.72 -12.82 3.94
CA PHE A 412 21.38 -12.80 3.38
C PHE A 412 21.36 -13.57 2.08
N PHE A 413 20.26 -14.25 1.80
CA PHE A 413 20.07 -14.98 0.54
C PHE A 413 20.25 -14.04 -0.66
N GLU A 414 21.02 -14.51 -1.63
CA GLU A 414 21.29 -13.81 -2.89
C GLU A 414 20.67 -14.56 -4.08
N GLU A 415 21.05 -15.83 -4.23
CA GLU A 415 20.61 -16.66 -5.34
C GLU A 415 20.68 -18.17 -5.05
N LEU A 416 19.89 -18.94 -5.80
CA LEU A 416 20.06 -20.38 -5.97
C LEU A 416 20.63 -20.62 -7.37
N ARG A 417 21.80 -21.21 -7.45
CA ARG A 417 22.49 -21.51 -8.72
C ARG A 417 22.89 -22.96 -8.81
N TYR A 418 23.05 -23.46 -10.02
CA TYR A 418 23.70 -24.77 -10.27
C TYR A 418 25.21 -24.57 -10.43
N SER A 419 26.01 -25.42 -9.77
CA SER A 419 27.45 -25.40 -9.85
C SER A 419 27.93 -26.60 -10.67
N GLU A 420 28.44 -26.37 -11.86
CA GLU A 420 29.04 -27.44 -12.71
C GLU A 420 30.21 -28.12 -12.02
N LYS A 421 30.96 -27.42 -11.17
CA LYS A 421 32.14 -27.96 -10.47
C LYS A 421 31.74 -29.00 -9.42
N SER A 422 30.64 -28.77 -8.66
CA SER A 422 30.16 -29.71 -7.64
C SER A 422 29.07 -30.64 -8.16
N GLY A 423 28.47 -30.37 -9.31
CA GLY A 423 27.31 -31.10 -9.83
C GLY A 423 26.03 -30.87 -9.04
N ASN A 424 26.01 -29.88 -8.14
CA ASN A 424 24.91 -29.65 -7.21
C ASN A 424 24.36 -28.23 -7.31
N TYR A 425 23.14 -28.03 -6.82
CA TYR A 425 22.62 -26.70 -6.55
C TYR A 425 23.29 -26.08 -5.32
N GLN A 426 23.51 -24.78 -5.38
CA GLN A 426 24.12 -23.99 -4.31
C GLN A 426 23.21 -22.79 -3.94
N LEU A 427 22.94 -22.61 -2.63
CA LEU A 427 22.44 -21.35 -2.12
C LEU A 427 23.61 -20.42 -1.79
N VAL A 428 23.57 -19.20 -2.28
CA VAL A 428 24.59 -18.18 -2.04
C VAL A 428 24.04 -17.16 -1.05
N PHE A 429 24.79 -16.93 0.02
CA PHE A 429 24.46 -15.93 1.04
C PHE A 429 25.58 -14.90 1.10
N LYS A 430 25.23 -13.61 1.01
CA LYS A 430 26.16 -12.48 1.05
C LYS A 430 25.70 -11.40 2.02
N ARG A 431 26.52 -10.37 2.16
CA ARG A 431 26.18 -9.19 2.98
C ARG A 431 25.92 -9.52 4.45
N GLY A 432 26.65 -10.49 5.02
CA GLY A 432 26.59 -10.81 6.44
C GLY A 432 27.20 -9.73 7.32
N GLU A 433 27.33 -10.00 8.62
CA GLU A 433 28.02 -9.12 9.54
C GLU A 433 29.51 -9.07 9.26
N ARG A 434 30.10 -7.89 9.48
CA ARG A 434 31.55 -7.75 9.31
C ARG A 434 32.30 -8.56 10.36
N CYS A 435 33.26 -9.31 9.90
CA CYS A 435 34.14 -10.07 10.77
C CYS A 435 35.12 -9.17 11.50
N TRP A 436 35.44 -9.51 12.75
CA TRP A 436 36.49 -8.80 13.47
C TRP A 436 37.84 -8.96 12.76
N ASN A 437 38.44 -7.86 12.32
CA ASN A 437 39.66 -7.83 11.49
C ASN A 437 39.57 -8.74 10.22
N GLY A 438 38.39 -8.78 9.57
CA GLY A 438 38.18 -9.60 8.38
C GLY A 438 37.15 -8.98 7.40
N PRO A 439 36.84 -9.73 6.33
CA PRO A 439 35.82 -9.33 5.35
C PRO A 439 34.41 -9.39 5.93
N VAL A 440 33.44 -8.98 5.13
CA VAL A 440 32.02 -9.26 5.37
C VAL A 440 31.81 -10.76 5.24
N ARG A 441 31.01 -11.35 6.16
CA ARG A 441 30.70 -12.78 6.13
C ARG A 441 29.86 -13.12 4.90
N GLU A 442 30.21 -14.27 4.30
CA GLU A 442 29.49 -14.84 3.16
C GLU A 442 29.46 -16.37 3.33
N ALA A 443 28.52 -17.01 2.66
CA ALA A 443 28.42 -18.45 2.66
C ALA A 443 27.98 -19.02 1.32
N ILE A 444 28.48 -20.22 1.03
CA ILE A 444 27.99 -21.09 -0.03
C ILE A 444 27.44 -22.36 0.62
N VAL A 445 26.21 -22.71 0.32
CA VAL A 445 25.50 -23.88 0.84
C VAL A 445 25.33 -24.87 -0.31
N ASP A 446 26.12 -25.94 -0.32
CA ASP A 446 25.97 -27.02 -1.27
C ASP A 446 24.78 -27.90 -0.88
N LEU A 447 23.87 -28.14 -1.81
CA LEU A 447 22.68 -28.95 -1.60
C LEU A 447 22.86 -30.35 -2.17
N GLU A 448 22.95 -31.33 -1.28
CA GLU A 448 22.99 -32.75 -1.63
C GLU A 448 21.58 -33.36 -1.58
N CYS A 449 21.34 -34.40 -2.37
CA CYS A 449 20.03 -35.06 -2.39
C CYS A 449 19.68 -35.73 -1.06
N GLY A 450 18.46 -35.51 -0.58
CA GLY A 450 17.92 -36.17 0.60
C GLY A 450 16.41 -35.96 0.78
N LYS A 451 15.82 -36.71 1.69
CA LYS A 451 14.35 -36.68 1.96
C LYS A 451 13.91 -35.51 2.84
N VAL A 452 14.84 -34.97 3.63
CA VAL A 452 14.60 -33.87 4.60
C VAL A 452 15.72 -32.84 4.44
N SER A 453 15.42 -31.58 4.85
CA SER A 453 16.45 -30.56 4.87
C SER A 453 17.18 -30.56 6.21
N GLU A 454 18.51 -30.76 6.17
CA GLU A 454 19.38 -30.84 7.34
C GLU A 454 20.81 -30.38 7.01
N ILE A 455 21.39 -29.57 7.88
CA ILE A 455 22.78 -29.13 7.75
C ILE A 455 23.71 -30.28 8.23
N LYS A 456 24.55 -30.84 7.37
CA LYS A 456 25.44 -31.92 7.73
C LYS A 456 26.82 -31.47 8.13
N LEU A 457 27.30 -30.39 7.55
CA LEU A 457 28.68 -29.93 7.76
C LEU A 457 28.70 -28.41 7.59
N VAL A 458 29.46 -27.76 8.46
CA VAL A 458 29.84 -26.35 8.32
C VAL A 458 31.35 -26.25 8.41
N THR A 459 31.95 -25.58 7.46
CA THR A 459 33.39 -25.30 7.41
C THR A 459 33.64 -23.84 7.12
N GLU A 460 34.80 -23.33 7.51
CA GLU A 460 35.28 -22.00 7.22
C GLU A 460 36.64 -22.13 6.48
N PRO A 461 36.63 -22.43 5.16
CA PRO A 461 37.86 -22.64 4.42
C PRO A 461 38.76 -21.40 4.35
N GLU A 462 38.15 -20.22 4.34
CA GLU A 462 38.83 -18.95 4.44
C GLU A 462 38.17 -18.12 5.55
N LYS A 463 38.89 -17.18 6.16
CA LYS A 463 38.37 -16.36 7.26
C LYS A 463 37.05 -15.66 6.87
N CYS A 464 35.97 -16.02 7.57
CA CYS A 464 34.62 -15.45 7.41
C CYS A 464 33.92 -15.80 6.10
N MET A 465 34.47 -16.79 5.38
CA MET A 465 33.86 -17.41 4.21
C MET A 465 33.42 -18.83 4.61
N TYR A 466 32.12 -19.03 4.71
CA TYR A 466 31.52 -20.28 5.18
C TYR A 466 31.13 -21.18 4.01
N GLN A 467 31.35 -22.46 4.19
CA GLN A 467 30.84 -23.49 3.25
C GLN A 467 30.05 -24.52 4.06
N LEU A 468 28.79 -24.71 3.67
CA LEU A 468 27.90 -25.67 4.30
C LEU A 468 27.53 -26.76 3.33
N LYS A 469 27.40 -27.99 3.85
CA LYS A 469 26.77 -29.12 3.15
C LYS A 469 25.41 -29.36 3.78
N VAL A 470 24.37 -29.32 2.97
CA VAL A 470 23.00 -29.49 3.38
C VAL A 470 22.34 -30.55 2.52
N ILE A 471 21.80 -31.57 3.14
CA ILE A 471 20.91 -32.49 2.42
C ILE A 471 19.51 -31.81 2.31
N SER A 472 18.92 -31.92 1.13
CA SER A 472 17.58 -31.35 0.89
C SER A 472 16.93 -32.00 -0.33
N PRO A 473 15.60 -32.13 -0.36
CA PRO A 473 14.87 -32.60 -1.54
C PRO A 473 15.14 -31.77 -2.79
N ILE A 474 15.36 -30.46 -2.65
CA ILE A 474 15.64 -29.56 -3.79
C ILE A 474 17.02 -29.85 -4.41
N GLY A 475 17.96 -30.46 -3.67
CA GLY A 475 19.24 -30.88 -4.16
C GLY A 475 19.18 -32.11 -5.05
N CYS A 476 18.09 -32.88 -5.05
CA CYS A 476 18.00 -34.13 -5.84
C CYS A 476 17.92 -33.86 -7.35
N LEU A 477 18.69 -34.63 -8.11
CA LEU A 477 18.71 -34.64 -9.57
C LEU A 477 18.38 -36.05 -10.06
N GLU A 478 17.81 -36.17 -11.26
CA GLU A 478 17.58 -37.50 -11.89
C GLU A 478 18.88 -38.23 -12.14
N THR A 479 19.96 -37.47 -12.36
CA THR A 479 21.33 -38.02 -12.55
C THR A 479 21.93 -38.65 -11.29
N ASP A 480 21.31 -38.44 -10.11
CA ASP A 480 21.76 -39.08 -8.85
C ASP A 480 21.34 -40.55 -8.73
N LEU A 481 20.50 -41.05 -9.64
CA LEU A 481 20.11 -42.47 -9.69
C LEU A 481 21.29 -43.30 -10.22
N LEU A 482 21.67 -44.31 -9.44
CA LEU A 482 22.74 -45.23 -9.76
C LEU A 482 22.26 -46.45 -10.56
#